data_8d4c56c3429cb7d22a36347e88af8dbc
#
_entry.id   8d4c56c3429cb7d22a36347e88af8dbc
#
_cell.length_a   1.000
_cell.length_b   1.000
_cell.length_c   1.000
_cell.angle_alpha   90.00
_cell.angle_beta   90.00
_cell.angle_gamma   90.00
#
_symmetry.space_group_name_H-M   'P 1'
#
loop_
_entity.id
_entity.type
_entity.pdbx_description
1 polymer ?
#
loop_
_entity_poly.entity_id
_entity_poly.type
_entity_poly.pdbx_seq_one_letter_code
_entity_poly.pdbx_strand_id
1 'polypeptide(L)'
;LVLIATPAGIICWLFSLFARSKGRIMLWLMTMGRRLNGVYAAFMIVAFMMGIAGALQAPTLSLFLSREVGAQPFWVGLFYTVNAIAGILVSLWLAKRSDSRGDRRKLIMLCCAMAIGNALLFAFNRHYLTLITCGVLLASIANTAMPQLFALAREYADNSAREVVMFSSVMRAQLSLAWVIGPPLAFMIALNYGFTTMFCIAAGIFAVSLALIALILPSVARVEQAADVPVTRVSGWGDKNVRLLFIASTLMWTCNTMYIIDMPLWISADLGLPDKLAGILMGTAAGLEIPAMILAGFYVKRFGKRRMMTLAVAAGVLFYIGLIFFHSHVALLALQLFNAIFIGIVAGIGMLWFQDLMPGRAGSATTLFTNSISTGVILAGVIQGALAQSYGHGVVYWVIAGISLVTLGITSRVKDV
;
A
#
# COMPACT_ATOMS: atom_id res chain seq x y z
N LEU A 1 -21.43 31.08 2.71
CA LEU A 1 -20.71 30.44 1.57
C LEU A 1 -19.19 30.78 1.51
N VAL A 2 -18.73 31.85 2.19
CA VAL A 2 -17.33 32.30 2.18
C VAL A 2 -16.45 31.58 3.23
N LEU A 3 -17.03 30.92 4.23
CA LEU A 3 -16.30 30.23 5.32
C LEU A 3 -15.84 28.80 4.95
N ILE A 4 -16.17 28.30 3.77
CA ILE A 4 -15.83 26.93 3.32
C ILE A 4 -14.52 26.90 2.49
N ALA A 5 -13.94 28.05 2.17
CA ALA A 5 -12.77 28.16 1.29
C ALA A 5 -11.41 28.07 2.02
N THR A 6 -11.38 27.82 3.32
CA THR A 6 -10.13 27.60 4.06
C THR A 6 -9.94 26.10 4.37
N PRO A 7 -8.71 25.58 4.34
CA PRO A 7 -8.42 24.18 4.71
C PRO A 7 -9.00 23.80 6.09
N ALA A 8 -9.02 24.75 7.04
CA ALA A 8 -9.65 24.60 8.34
C ALA A 8 -11.19 24.45 8.25
N GLY A 9 -11.85 25.17 7.33
CA GLY A 9 -13.30 25.10 7.12
C GLY A 9 -13.73 23.76 6.52
N ILE A 10 -12.93 23.20 5.60
CA ILE A 10 -13.18 21.87 5.00
C ILE A 10 -12.98 20.78 6.07
N ILE A 11 -11.95 20.88 6.89
CA ILE A 11 -11.69 19.95 8.00
C ILE A 11 -12.82 20.07 9.03
N CYS A 12 -13.27 21.27 9.39
CA CYS A 12 -14.37 21.49 10.32
C CYS A 12 -15.71 20.98 9.76
N TRP A 13 -15.96 21.13 8.46
CA TRP A 13 -17.15 20.60 7.81
C TRP A 13 -17.13 19.06 7.73
N LEU A 14 -16.00 18.45 7.39
CA LEU A 14 -15.79 17.01 7.47
C LEU A 14 -15.96 16.49 8.90
N PHE A 15 -15.41 17.21 9.90
CA PHE A 15 -15.62 16.88 11.32
C PHE A 15 -17.09 17.02 11.75
N SER A 16 -17.85 17.98 11.21
CA SER A 16 -19.27 18.15 11.53
C SER A 16 -20.15 17.05 10.92
N LEU A 17 -19.79 16.54 9.72
CA LEU A 17 -20.42 15.36 9.12
C LEU A 17 -20.12 14.09 9.94
N PHE A 18 -18.86 13.94 10.41
CA PHE A 18 -18.49 12.89 11.34
C PHE A 18 -19.18 13.03 12.70
N ALA A 19 -19.38 14.25 13.21
CA ALA A 19 -20.03 14.50 14.49
C ALA A 19 -21.53 14.16 14.48
N ARG A 20 -22.23 14.33 13.36
CA ARG A 20 -23.64 13.91 13.21
C ARG A 20 -23.81 12.39 13.13
N SER A 21 -22.76 11.65 12.74
CA SER A 21 -22.74 10.19 12.77
C SER A 21 -22.29 9.61 14.12
N LYS A 22 -21.73 10.46 15.03
CA LYS A 22 -21.18 10.04 16.33
C LYS A 22 -22.12 9.18 17.16
N GLY A 23 -23.40 9.48 17.20
CA GLY A 23 -24.37 8.70 17.96
C GLY A 23 -24.53 7.27 17.45
N ARG A 24 -24.59 7.09 16.14
CA ARG A 24 -24.70 5.76 15.53
C ARG A 24 -23.38 4.99 15.54
N ILE A 25 -22.25 5.67 15.28
CA ILE A 25 -20.91 5.05 15.30
C ILE A 25 -20.55 4.68 16.74
N MET A 26 -20.82 5.54 17.71
CA MET A 26 -20.52 5.28 19.12
C MET A 26 -21.45 4.21 19.72
N LEU A 27 -22.74 4.20 19.37
CA LEU A 27 -23.65 3.12 19.73
C LEU A 27 -23.26 1.80 19.06
N TRP A 28 -22.80 1.87 17.80
CA TRP A 28 -22.28 0.73 17.04
C TRP A 28 -20.96 0.21 17.64
N LEU A 29 -20.01 1.09 17.98
CA LEU A 29 -18.78 0.71 18.68
C LEU A 29 -19.05 0.11 20.08
N MET A 30 -20.01 0.65 20.81
CA MET A 30 -20.40 0.11 22.13
C MET A 30 -21.12 -1.24 22.02
N THR A 31 -21.97 -1.43 21.01
CA THR A 31 -22.62 -2.72 20.74
C THR A 31 -21.64 -3.73 20.17
N MET A 32 -20.64 -3.30 19.41
CA MET A 32 -19.54 -4.12 18.92
C MET A 32 -18.61 -4.56 20.07
N GLY A 33 -18.28 -3.65 20.99
CA GLY A 33 -17.46 -3.96 22.16
C GLY A 33 -18.07 -5.02 23.11
N ARG A 34 -19.39 -5.11 23.20
CA ARG A 34 -20.09 -6.16 23.98
C ARG A 34 -20.19 -7.51 23.29
N ARG A 35 -19.89 -7.60 21.97
CA ARG A 35 -19.98 -8.82 21.17
C ARG A 35 -18.66 -9.23 20.51
N LEU A 36 -17.56 -8.50 20.74
CA LEU A 36 -16.24 -8.87 20.23
C LEU A 36 -15.77 -10.13 20.96
N ASN A 37 -15.86 -11.26 20.28
CA ASN A 37 -15.16 -12.47 20.67
C ASN A 37 -13.66 -12.14 20.70
N GLY A 38 -12.91 -12.51 21.74
CA GLY A 38 -11.49 -12.17 21.88
C GLY A 38 -10.62 -12.50 20.66
N VAL A 39 -11.06 -13.50 19.88
CA VAL A 39 -10.40 -13.90 18.62
C VAL A 39 -10.53 -12.84 17.51
N TYR A 40 -11.71 -12.20 17.34
CA TYR A 40 -11.86 -11.11 16.37
C TYR A 40 -11.02 -9.90 16.75
N ALA A 41 -10.97 -9.56 18.03
CA ALA A 41 -10.11 -8.49 18.52
C ALA A 41 -8.62 -8.82 18.25
N ALA A 42 -8.20 -10.07 18.45
CA ALA A 42 -6.84 -10.51 18.17
C ALA A 42 -6.49 -10.37 16.67
N PHE A 43 -7.37 -10.78 15.75
CA PHE A 43 -7.15 -10.56 14.31
C PHE A 43 -6.94 -9.08 13.98
N MET A 44 -7.76 -8.21 14.57
CA MET A 44 -7.70 -6.76 14.33
C MET A 44 -6.38 -6.19 14.88
N ILE A 45 -6.01 -6.54 16.10
CA ILE A 45 -4.76 -6.07 16.74
C ILE A 45 -3.55 -6.55 15.94
N VAL A 46 -3.50 -7.83 15.57
CA VAL A 46 -2.39 -8.39 14.79
C VAL A 46 -2.30 -7.70 13.42
N ALA A 47 -3.41 -7.50 12.71
CA ALA A 47 -3.41 -6.81 11.41
C ALA A 47 -2.88 -5.37 11.54
N PHE A 48 -3.32 -4.63 12.58
CA PHE A 48 -2.84 -3.28 12.84
C PHE A 48 -1.36 -3.25 13.18
N MET A 49 -0.90 -4.11 14.09
CA MET A 49 0.50 -4.19 14.49
C MET A 49 1.41 -4.54 13.32
N MET A 50 1.05 -5.55 12.53
CA MET A 50 1.81 -5.91 11.31
C MET A 50 1.80 -4.76 10.30
N GLY A 51 0.68 -4.05 10.16
CA GLY A 51 0.56 -2.86 9.33
C GLY A 51 1.51 -1.74 9.79
N ILE A 52 1.56 -1.42 11.09
CA ILE A 52 2.48 -0.43 11.67
C ILE A 52 3.94 -0.86 11.46
N ALA A 53 4.29 -2.12 11.73
CA ALA A 53 5.66 -2.60 11.53
C ALA A 53 6.12 -2.48 10.07
N GLY A 54 5.24 -2.75 9.11
CA GLY A 54 5.50 -2.52 7.68
C GLY A 54 5.62 -1.04 7.33
N ALA A 55 4.71 -0.20 7.86
CA ALA A 55 4.69 1.23 7.61
C ALA A 55 5.83 2.00 8.30
N LEU A 56 6.51 1.42 9.28
CA LEU A 56 7.77 1.94 9.82
C LEU A 56 8.94 1.72 8.85
N GLN A 57 9.00 0.58 8.19
CA GLN A 57 10.15 0.18 7.38
C GLN A 57 10.06 0.69 5.93
N ALA A 58 8.94 0.52 5.26
CA ALA A 58 8.81 0.75 3.82
C ALA A 58 9.10 2.21 3.40
N PRO A 59 8.60 3.26 4.07
CA PRO A 59 8.82 4.65 3.66
C PRO A 59 10.25 5.15 3.87
N THR A 60 10.97 4.57 4.83
CA THR A 60 12.33 4.99 5.20
C THR A 60 13.42 4.17 4.50
N LEU A 61 13.03 3.13 3.76
CA LEU A 61 13.96 2.17 3.17
C LEU A 61 14.94 2.82 2.17
N SER A 62 14.46 3.72 1.31
CA SER A 62 15.32 4.41 0.35
C SER A 62 16.37 5.28 1.05
N LEU A 63 15.95 6.01 2.10
CA LEU A 63 16.84 6.83 2.89
C LEU A 63 17.87 5.99 3.67
N PHE A 64 17.45 4.85 4.22
CA PHE A 64 18.33 3.90 4.89
C PHE A 64 19.39 3.34 3.93
N LEU A 65 18.98 2.86 2.74
CA LEU A 65 19.91 2.32 1.74
C LEU A 65 20.91 3.37 1.25
N SER A 66 20.45 4.62 1.08
CA SER A 66 21.34 5.70 0.64
C SER A 66 22.30 6.17 1.74
N ARG A 67 21.81 6.44 2.96
CA ARG A 67 22.61 7.08 4.01
C ARG A 67 23.38 6.11 4.88
N GLU A 68 22.78 4.99 5.28
CA GLU A 68 23.40 4.03 6.20
C GLU A 68 24.22 2.97 5.47
N VAL A 69 23.74 2.54 4.30
CA VAL A 69 24.42 1.53 3.47
C VAL A 69 25.36 2.17 2.45
N GLY A 70 25.15 3.46 2.12
CA GLY A 70 25.94 4.18 1.12
C GLY A 70 25.62 3.74 -0.31
N ALA A 71 24.44 3.19 -0.56
CA ALA A 71 24.04 2.75 -1.87
C ALA A 71 23.76 3.94 -2.80
N GLN A 72 24.35 3.91 -4.00
CA GLN A 72 24.05 4.89 -5.05
C GLN A 72 22.60 4.74 -5.54
N PRO A 73 21.98 5.77 -6.14
CA PRO A 73 20.57 5.77 -6.54
C PRO A 73 20.17 4.56 -7.40
N PHE A 74 21.01 4.13 -8.33
CA PHE A 74 20.77 2.93 -9.14
C PHE A 74 20.60 1.66 -8.27
N TRP A 75 21.47 1.47 -7.28
CA TRP A 75 21.42 0.31 -6.38
C TRP A 75 20.21 0.37 -5.45
N VAL A 76 19.80 1.58 -5.04
CA VAL A 76 18.53 1.75 -4.29
C VAL A 76 17.35 1.29 -5.15
N GLY A 77 17.25 1.76 -6.39
CA GLY A 77 16.18 1.37 -7.32
C GLY A 77 16.20 -0.13 -7.63
N LEU A 78 17.40 -0.71 -7.87
CA LEU A 78 17.57 -2.14 -8.11
C LEU A 78 17.09 -2.98 -6.91
N PHE A 79 17.34 -2.51 -5.69
CA PHE A 79 16.83 -3.18 -4.48
C PHE A 79 15.30 -3.33 -4.50
N TYR A 80 14.56 -2.27 -4.81
CA TYR A 80 13.10 -2.31 -4.91
C TYR A 80 12.62 -3.26 -6.00
N THR A 81 13.29 -3.26 -7.15
CA THR A 81 12.96 -4.14 -8.28
C THR A 81 13.18 -5.62 -7.91
N VAL A 82 14.34 -5.95 -7.34
CA VAL A 82 14.67 -7.33 -6.94
C VAL A 82 13.73 -7.79 -5.83
N ASN A 83 13.45 -6.91 -4.86
CA ASN A 83 12.51 -7.21 -3.78
C ASN A 83 11.08 -7.47 -4.30
N ALA A 84 10.62 -6.71 -5.30
CA ALA A 84 9.30 -6.92 -5.90
C ALA A 84 9.24 -8.24 -6.69
N ILE A 85 10.26 -8.56 -7.49
CA ILE A 85 10.34 -9.82 -8.24
C ILE A 85 10.36 -11.01 -7.29
N ALA A 86 11.25 -10.98 -6.29
CA ALA A 86 11.36 -12.05 -5.30
C ALA A 86 10.06 -12.20 -4.50
N GLY A 87 9.42 -11.08 -4.11
CA GLY A 87 8.14 -11.07 -3.43
C GLY A 87 7.04 -11.79 -4.21
N ILE A 88 6.94 -11.53 -5.53
CA ILE A 88 5.98 -12.21 -6.42
C ILE A 88 6.27 -13.71 -6.47
N LEU A 89 7.50 -14.11 -6.76
CA LEU A 89 7.87 -15.52 -6.90
C LEU A 89 7.63 -16.30 -5.62
N VAL A 90 8.08 -15.76 -4.49
CA VAL A 90 7.92 -16.39 -3.17
C VAL A 90 6.45 -16.45 -2.74
N SER A 91 5.70 -15.38 -2.95
CA SER A 91 4.27 -15.36 -2.58
C SER A 91 3.45 -16.37 -3.39
N LEU A 92 3.72 -16.52 -4.69
CA LEU A 92 3.07 -17.52 -5.53
C LEU A 92 3.42 -18.95 -5.10
N TRP A 93 4.69 -19.19 -4.79
CA TRP A 93 5.15 -20.50 -4.31
C TRP A 93 4.53 -20.85 -2.95
N LEU A 94 4.53 -19.91 -2.00
CA LEU A 94 3.93 -20.12 -0.67
C LEU A 94 2.41 -20.26 -0.73
N ALA A 95 1.72 -19.48 -1.56
CA ALA A 95 0.29 -19.60 -1.76
C ALA A 95 -0.07 -20.99 -2.28
N LYS A 96 0.61 -21.47 -3.34
CA LYS A 96 0.39 -22.81 -3.88
C LYS A 96 0.62 -23.91 -2.83
N ARG A 97 1.66 -23.78 -2.00
CA ARG A 97 1.97 -24.73 -0.94
C ARG A 97 0.97 -24.66 0.23
N SER A 98 0.54 -23.45 0.60
CA SER A 98 -0.49 -23.23 1.62
C SER A 98 -1.85 -23.75 1.20
N ASP A 99 -2.15 -23.67 -0.09
CA ASP A 99 -3.44 -24.11 -0.62
C ASP A 99 -3.57 -25.64 -0.71
N SER A 100 -2.48 -26.37 -0.79
CA SER A 100 -2.51 -27.83 -0.93
C SER A 100 -2.53 -28.61 0.40
N ARG A 101 -1.82 -28.17 1.42
CA ARG A 101 -1.67 -28.92 2.71
C ARG A 101 -1.09 -28.03 3.79
N GLY A 102 -1.83 -27.15 4.45
CA GLY A 102 -1.19 -26.37 5.49
C GLY A 102 -2.12 -25.65 6.46
N ASP A 103 -1.71 -25.64 7.73
CA ASP A 103 -2.28 -24.77 8.73
C ASP A 103 -1.80 -23.33 8.45
N ARG A 104 -2.72 -22.44 8.01
CA ARG A 104 -2.41 -21.04 7.70
C ARG A 104 -1.80 -20.32 8.90
N ARG A 105 -2.21 -20.67 10.12
CA ARG A 105 -1.65 -20.11 11.34
C ARG A 105 -0.15 -20.37 11.44
N LYS A 106 0.31 -21.61 11.19
CA LYS A 106 1.74 -21.95 11.20
C LYS A 106 2.51 -21.20 10.13
N LEU A 107 1.91 -21.02 8.94
CA LEU A 107 2.53 -20.23 7.87
C LEU A 107 2.67 -18.74 8.28
N ILE A 108 1.63 -18.14 8.88
CA ILE A 108 1.69 -16.76 9.35
C ILE A 108 2.77 -16.61 10.44
N MET A 109 2.87 -17.56 11.35
CA MET A 109 3.93 -17.59 12.38
C MET A 109 5.33 -17.65 11.76
N LEU A 110 5.53 -18.50 10.75
CA LEU A 110 6.80 -18.55 9.99
C LEU A 110 7.10 -17.19 9.33
N CYS A 111 6.11 -16.61 8.66
CA CYS A 111 6.27 -15.30 8.02
C CYS A 111 6.61 -14.19 9.03
N CYS A 112 6.00 -14.20 10.22
CA CYS A 112 6.34 -13.26 11.30
C CYS A 112 7.76 -13.49 11.83
N ALA A 113 8.20 -14.75 11.98
CA ALA A 113 9.56 -15.06 12.36
C ALA A 113 10.58 -14.56 11.32
N MET A 114 10.27 -14.72 10.03
CA MET A 114 11.09 -14.17 8.94
C MET A 114 11.07 -12.63 8.96
N ALA A 115 9.95 -11.99 9.29
CA ALA A 115 9.85 -10.53 9.46
C ALA A 115 10.72 -10.02 10.60
N ILE A 116 10.77 -10.73 11.72
CA ILE A 116 11.68 -10.43 12.84
C ILE A 116 13.12 -10.54 12.38
N GLY A 117 13.49 -11.66 11.75
CA GLY A 117 14.83 -11.88 11.21
C GLY A 117 15.23 -10.79 10.19
N ASN A 118 14.32 -10.41 9.31
CA ASN A 118 14.53 -9.33 8.34
C ASN A 118 14.78 -7.99 9.05
N ALA A 119 13.92 -7.61 9.99
CA ALA A 119 14.06 -6.35 10.69
C ALA A 119 15.38 -6.30 11.52
N LEU A 120 15.77 -7.38 12.17
CA LEU A 120 17.07 -7.48 12.89
C LEU A 120 18.25 -7.45 11.92
N LEU A 121 18.14 -8.09 10.75
CA LEU A 121 19.17 -8.02 9.72
C LEU A 121 19.40 -6.56 9.29
N PHE A 122 18.33 -5.81 9.01
CA PHE A 122 18.42 -4.38 8.66
C PHE A 122 18.89 -3.51 9.84
N ALA A 123 18.57 -3.87 11.08
CA ALA A 123 19.02 -3.15 12.26
C ALA A 123 20.55 -3.18 12.41
N PHE A 124 21.18 -4.33 12.16
CA PHE A 124 22.59 -4.55 12.50
C PHE A 124 23.51 -4.73 11.29
N ASN A 125 22.98 -4.88 10.09
CA ASN A 125 23.79 -5.06 8.88
C ASN A 125 23.71 -3.81 7.98
N ARG A 126 24.87 -3.43 7.41
CA ARG A 126 25.01 -2.30 6.47
C ARG A 126 25.62 -2.73 5.14
N HIS A 127 25.82 -4.03 4.95
CA HIS A 127 26.44 -4.56 3.74
C HIS A 127 25.36 -4.79 2.67
N TYR A 128 25.42 -4.04 1.57
CA TYR A 128 24.38 -4.05 0.52
C TYR A 128 24.08 -5.45 -0.03
N LEU A 129 25.11 -6.25 -0.33
CA LEU A 129 24.92 -7.60 -0.90
C LEU A 129 24.16 -8.53 0.05
N THR A 130 24.41 -8.43 1.35
CA THR A 130 23.67 -9.22 2.36
C THR A 130 22.21 -8.79 2.41
N LEU A 131 21.94 -7.48 2.32
CA LEU A 131 20.57 -6.95 2.37
C LEU A 131 19.79 -7.32 1.10
N ILE A 132 20.39 -7.23 -0.10
CA ILE A 132 19.69 -7.55 -1.36
C ILE A 132 19.50 -9.06 -1.55
N THR A 133 20.30 -9.91 -0.93
CA THR A 133 20.16 -11.37 -0.99
C THR A 133 19.33 -11.90 0.18
N CYS A 134 19.91 -11.97 1.36
CA CYS A 134 19.25 -12.51 2.56
C CYS A 134 18.06 -11.64 2.99
N GLY A 135 18.22 -10.30 2.99
CA GLY A 135 17.16 -9.38 3.36
C GLY A 135 15.95 -9.49 2.44
N VAL A 136 16.16 -9.47 1.14
CA VAL A 136 15.07 -9.63 0.16
C VAL A 136 14.38 -10.99 0.28
N LEU A 137 15.11 -12.08 0.51
CA LEU A 137 14.52 -13.39 0.72
C LEU A 137 13.63 -13.42 1.97
N LEU A 138 14.14 -12.91 3.09
CA LEU A 138 13.38 -12.82 4.35
C LEU A 138 12.15 -11.93 4.20
N ALA A 139 12.30 -10.74 3.57
CA ALA A 139 11.21 -9.83 3.30
C ALA A 139 10.13 -10.43 2.40
N SER A 140 10.54 -11.18 1.36
CA SER A 140 9.61 -11.84 0.43
C SER A 140 8.73 -12.88 1.12
N ILE A 141 9.29 -13.65 2.06
CA ILE A 141 8.52 -14.58 2.87
C ILE A 141 7.63 -13.82 3.86
N ALA A 142 8.18 -12.81 4.54
CA ALA A 142 7.48 -11.98 5.52
C ALA A 142 6.24 -11.28 4.92
N ASN A 143 6.35 -10.73 3.72
CA ASN A 143 5.26 -10.03 3.02
C ASN A 143 4.05 -10.92 2.72
N THR A 144 4.20 -12.24 2.75
CA THR A 144 3.10 -13.20 2.60
C THR A 144 2.22 -13.28 3.86
N ALA A 145 2.68 -12.80 5.02
CA ALA A 145 1.96 -12.88 6.29
C ALA A 145 0.59 -12.18 6.22
N MET A 146 0.52 -10.96 5.68
CA MET A 146 -0.71 -10.17 5.66
C MET A 146 -1.81 -10.80 4.79
N PRO A 147 -1.57 -11.21 3.54
CA PRO A 147 -2.55 -11.97 2.74
C PRO A 147 -3.03 -13.24 3.43
N GLN A 148 -2.14 -13.98 4.09
CA GLN A 148 -2.51 -15.20 4.82
C GLN A 148 -3.33 -14.91 6.07
N LEU A 149 -3.06 -13.79 6.77
CA LEU A 149 -3.86 -13.33 7.91
C LEU A 149 -5.29 -12.98 7.47
N PHE A 150 -5.45 -12.26 6.35
CA PHE A 150 -6.78 -11.97 5.79
C PHE A 150 -7.52 -13.23 5.36
N ALA A 151 -6.81 -14.21 4.77
CA ALA A 151 -7.40 -15.48 4.39
C ALA A 151 -7.87 -16.28 5.62
N LEU A 152 -7.05 -16.38 6.67
CA LEU A 152 -7.40 -17.04 7.93
C LEU A 152 -8.58 -16.35 8.61
N ALA A 153 -8.59 -15.01 8.62
CA ALA A 153 -9.68 -14.22 9.19
C ALA A 153 -11.01 -14.48 8.46
N ARG A 154 -10.98 -14.59 7.12
CA ARG A 154 -12.13 -14.94 6.30
C ARG A 154 -12.64 -16.35 6.61
N GLU A 155 -11.76 -17.36 6.62
CA GLU A 155 -12.12 -18.75 6.96
C GLU A 155 -12.75 -18.83 8.37
N TYR A 156 -12.22 -18.09 9.33
CA TYR A 156 -12.78 -18.02 10.68
C TYR A 156 -14.16 -17.35 10.70
N ALA A 157 -14.36 -16.28 9.94
CA ALA A 157 -15.64 -15.57 9.87
C ALA A 157 -16.70 -16.40 9.15
N ASP A 158 -16.36 -17.10 8.06
CA ASP A 158 -17.26 -18.00 7.32
C ASP A 158 -17.76 -19.12 8.24
N ASN A 159 -16.89 -19.70 9.08
CA ASN A 159 -17.26 -20.75 10.04
C ASN A 159 -18.07 -20.23 11.25
N SER A 160 -18.08 -18.93 11.49
CA SER A 160 -18.73 -18.31 12.66
C SER A 160 -20.10 -17.69 12.36
N ALA A 161 -20.66 -17.90 11.15
CA ALA A 161 -21.95 -17.35 10.69
C ALA A 161 -22.09 -15.82 10.89
N ARG A 162 -20.99 -15.07 10.83
CA ARG A 162 -20.96 -13.61 10.99
C ARG A 162 -20.69 -12.91 9.66
N GLU A 163 -20.96 -11.59 9.62
CA GLU A 163 -20.76 -10.75 8.44
C GLU A 163 -19.28 -10.63 8.03
N VAL A 164 -18.82 -11.53 7.19
CA VAL A 164 -17.44 -11.61 6.63
C VAL A 164 -17.03 -10.29 5.99
N VAL A 165 -17.94 -9.64 5.28
CA VAL A 165 -17.68 -8.38 4.56
C VAL A 165 -17.32 -7.25 5.51
N MET A 166 -18.06 -7.10 6.61
CA MET A 166 -17.81 -6.07 7.62
C MET A 166 -16.45 -6.29 8.29
N PHE A 167 -16.17 -7.52 8.69
CA PHE A 167 -14.91 -7.86 9.37
C PHE A 167 -13.69 -7.57 8.48
N SER A 168 -13.72 -8.02 7.22
CA SER A 168 -12.66 -7.75 6.26
C SER A 168 -12.48 -6.25 6.00
N SER A 169 -13.58 -5.49 5.96
CA SER A 169 -13.54 -4.03 5.76
C SER A 169 -12.87 -3.31 6.93
N VAL A 170 -13.18 -3.71 8.18
CA VAL A 170 -12.55 -3.13 9.37
C VAL A 170 -11.05 -3.46 9.43
N MET A 171 -10.66 -4.69 9.11
CA MET A 171 -9.24 -5.06 9.03
C MET A 171 -8.47 -4.21 7.99
N ARG A 172 -9.07 -3.94 6.83
CA ARG A 172 -8.47 -3.06 5.79
C ARG A 172 -8.37 -1.61 6.25
N ALA A 173 -9.40 -1.09 6.94
CA ALA A 173 -9.38 0.26 7.48
C ALA A 173 -8.25 0.47 8.51
N GLN A 174 -7.96 -0.54 9.31
CA GLN A 174 -6.83 -0.50 10.25
C GLN A 174 -5.47 -0.47 9.55
N LEU A 175 -5.33 -1.19 8.43
CA LEU A 175 -4.13 -1.12 7.62
C LEU A 175 -3.93 0.29 7.05
N SER A 176 -5.00 0.93 6.56
CA SER A 176 -4.95 2.33 6.12
C SER A 176 -4.54 3.27 7.26
N LEU A 177 -5.08 3.08 8.46
CA LEU A 177 -4.69 3.86 9.64
C LEU A 177 -3.21 3.67 9.99
N ALA A 178 -2.68 2.45 9.86
CA ALA A 178 -1.27 2.18 10.05
C ALA A 178 -0.39 2.97 9.06
N TRP A 179 -0.82 3.14 7.82
CA TRP A 179 -0.11 3.96 6.82
C TRP A 179 -0.24 5.47 7.04
N VAL A 180 -1.28 5.94 7.74
CA VAL A 180 -1.39 7.35 8.15
C VAL A 180 -0.38 7.68 9.25
N ILE A 181 -0.26 6.81 10.25
CA ILE A 181 0.56 7.02 11.46
C ILE A 181 2.01 6.58 11.22
N GLY A 182 2.21 5.49 10.49
CA GLY A 182 3.50 4.81 10.34
C GLY A 182 4.61 5.69 9.76
N PRO A 183 4.45 6.31 8.59
CA PRO A 183 5.51 7.12 7.98
C PRO A 183 5.99 8.27 8.85
N PRO A 184 5.13 9.12 9.46
CA PRO A 184 5.59 10.16 10.39
C PRO A 184 6.37 9.60 11.57
N LEU A 185 5.91 8.50 12.17
CA LEU A 185 6.62 7.83 13.25
C LEU A 185 7.96 7.24 12.79
N ALA A 186 7.98 6.62 11.61
CA ALA A 186 9.19 6.02 11.05
C ALA A 186 10.31 7.05 10.89
N PHE A 187 10.02 8.17 10.24
CA PHE A 187 11.00 9.24 10.08
C PHE A 187 11.37 9.89 11.42
N MET A 188 10.41 10.09 12.31
CA MET A 188 10.69 10.62 13.65
C MET A 188 11.64 9.70 14.43
N ILE A 189 11.41 8.40 14.45
CA ILE A 189 12.25 7.44 15.17
C ILE A 189 13.61 7.30 14.48
N ALA A 190 13.64 7.10 13.16
CA ALA A 190 14.88 6.90 12.41
C ALA A 190 15.83 8.10 12.52
N LEU A 191 15.30 9.33 12.46
CA LEU A 191 16.12 10.54 12.47
C LEU A 191 16.54 10.99 13.89
N ASN A 192 15.73 10.72 14.92
CA ASN A 192 16.08 11.13 16.30
C ASN A 192 16.82 10.03 17.07
N TYR A 193 16.53 8.75 16.80
CA TYR A 193 17.06 7.61 17.56
C TYR A 193 17.84 6.61 16.68
N GLY A 194 17.94 6.86 15.38
CA GLY A 194 18.65 6.03 14.41
C GLY A 194 17.81 4.90 13.81
N PHE A 195 18.24 4.44 12.64
CA PHE A 195 17.58 3.35 11.89
C PHE A 195 17.62 2.03 12.65
N THR A 196 18.70 1.74 13.38
CA THR A 196 18.82 0.54 14.21
C THR A 196 17.67 0.44 15.21
N THR A 197 17.40 1.53 15.93
CA THR A 197 16.28 1.61 16.89
C THR A 197 14.94 1.40 16.21
N MET A 198 14.71 2.02 15.05
CA MET A 198 13.48 1.88 14.28
C MET A 198 13.24 0.43 13.86
N PHE A 199 14.27 -0.23 13.31
CA PHE A 199 14.15 -1.64 12.90
C PHE A 199 14.00 -2.59 14.10
N CYS A 200 14.65 -2.31 15.24
CA CYS A 200 14.45 -3.08 16.48
C CYS A 200 13.02 -2.94 17.03
N ILE A 201 12.43 -1.73 16.96
CA ILE A 201 11.02 -1.52 17.31
C ILE A 201 10.10 -2.32 16.38
N ALA A 202 10.35 -2.29 15.08
CA ALA A 202 9.59 -3.09 14.11
C ALA A 202 9.71 -4.60 14.40
N ALA A 203 10.90 -5.09 14.72
CA ALA A 203 11.14 -6.48 15.15
C ALA A 203 10.34 -6.84 16.41
N GLY A 204 10.33 -5.94 17.41
CA GLY A 204 9.54 -6.10 18.63
C GLY A 204 8.05 -6.19 18.37
N ILE A 205 7.52 -5.34 17.47
CA ILE A 205 6.10 -5.37 17.07
C ILE A 205 5.78 -6.71 16.37
N PHE A 206 6.62 -7.19 15.47
CA PHE A 206 6.45 -8.52 14.86
C PHE A 206 6.54 -9.65 15.87
N ALA A 207 7.41 -9.55 16.89
CA ALA A 207 7.52 -10.56 17.96
C ALA A 207 6.25 -10.62 18.82
N VAL A 208 5.69 -9.46 19.18
CA VAL A 208 4.39 -9.40 19.88
C VAL A 208 3.27 -9.94 18.99
N SER A 209 3.26 -9.61 17.70
CA SER A 209 2.29 -10.15 16.74
C SER A 209 2.40 -11.68 16.65
N LEU A 210 3.62 -12.23 16.58
CA LEU A 210 3.88 -13.67 16.59
C LEU A 210 3.34 -14.34 17.86
N ALA A 211 3.56 -13.74 19.03
CA ALA A 211 3.04 -14.24 20.30
C ALA A 211 1.52 -14.25 20.34
N LEU A 212 0.86 -13.17 19.88
CA LEU A 212 -0.60 -13.09 19.81
C LEU A 212 -1.17 -14.14 18.83
N ILE A 213 -0.54 -14.35 17.69
CA ILE A 213 -0.93 -15.38 16.74
C ILE A 213 -0.80 -16.78 17.38
N ALA A 214 0.32 -17.04 18.05
CA ALA A 214 0.59 -18.33 18.69
C ALA A 214 -0.32 -18.63 19.89
N LEU A 215 -0.79 -17.61 20.61
CA LEU A 215 -1.57 -17.80 21.83
C LEU A 215 -3.07 -17.72 21.60
N ILE A 216 -3.54 -16.85 20.67
CA ILE A 216 -4.96 -16.49 20.61
C ILE A 216 -5.61 -16.87 19.28
N LEU A 217 -4.90 -16.80 18.14
CA LEU A 217 -5.53 -17.14 16.86
C LEU A 217 -5.81 -18.62 16.74
N PRO A 218 -7.03 -19.01 16.31
CA PRO A 218 -7.37 -20.42 16.14
C PRO A 218 -6.69 -21.01 14.90
N SER A 219 -6.37 -22.28 14.97
CA SER A 219 -6.14 -23.09 13.79
C SER A 219 -7.50 -23.49 13.22
N VAL A 220 -7.85 -22.96 12.06
CA VAL A 220 -9.12 -23.28 11.39
C VAL A 220 -8.89 -24.45 10.47
N ALA A 221 -9.62 -25.54 10.73
CA ALA A 221 -9.64 -26.67 9.80
C ALA A 221 -10.29 -26.19 8.49
N ARG A 222 -9.61 -26.42 7.38
CA ARG A 222 -10.08 -26.02 6.07
C ARG A 222 -11.30 -26.86 5.70
N VAL A 223 -12.42 -26.20 5.41
CA VAL A 223 -13.49 -26.82 4.65
C VAL A 223 -12.92 -26.99 3.23
N GLU A 224 -12.77 -28.22 2.77
CA GLU A 224 -12.44 -28.53 1.38
C GLU A 224 -13.48 -27.84 0.48
N GLN A 225 -13.19 -26.63 0.05
CA GLN A 225 -13.92 -26.09 -1.08
C GLN A 225 -13.55 -26.95 -2.27
N ALA A 226 -14.58 -27.62 -2.78
CA ALA A 226 -14.47 -28.49 -3.93
C ALA A 226 -13.58 -27.84 -5.00
N ALA A 227 -12.51 -28.55 -5.34
CA ALA A 227 -11.48 -28.12 -6.29
C ALA A 227 -11.97 -28.21 -7.74
N ASP A 228 -13.21 -27.84 -8.02
CA ASP A 228 -13.84 -27.94 -9.33
C ASP A 228 -14.51 -26.62 -9.76
N VAL A 229 -13.73 -25.56 -9.77
CA VAL A 229 -13.93 -24.56 -10.81
C VAL A 229 -12.73 -24.68 -11.73
N PRO A 230 -12.89 -25.26 -12.95
CA PRO A 230 -11.83 -25.25 -13.93
C PRO A 230 -11.41 -23.80 -14.10
N VAL A 231 -10.15 -23.49 -13.75
CA VAL A 231 -9.53 -22.23 -14.14
C VAL A 231 -9.42 -22.31 -15.67
N THR A 232 -10.52 -22.03 -16.34
CA THR A 232 -10.50 -21.84 -17.78
C THR A 232 -9.51 -20.71 -18.03
N ARG A 233 -8.37 -21.07 -18.60
CA ARG A 233 -7.31 -20.16 -19.06
C ARG A 233 -7.83 -19.33 -20.24
N VAL A 234 -8.90 -18.59 -20.04
CA VAL A 234 -9.35 -17.62 -21.04
C VAL A 234 -8.72 -16.31 -20.63
N SER A 235 -7.61 -16.04 -21.31
CA SER A 235 -6.85 -14.80 -21.19
C SER A 235 -7.78 -13.62 -21.46
N GLY A 236 -7.98 -12.77 -20.46
CA GLY A 236 -8.63 -11.46 -20.62
C GLY A 236 -7.83 -10.52 -21.54
N TRP A 237 -6.63 -10.93 -21.95
CA TRP A 237 -5.73 -10.21 -22.85
C TRP A 237 -6.26 -10.02 -24.26
N GLY A 238 -7.32 -10.74 -24.69
CA GLY A 238 -7.98 -10.53 -25.98
C GLY A 238 -8.70 -9.19 -26.08
N ASP A 239 -9.22 -8.65 -24.96
CA ASP A 239 -9.95 -7.39 -24.96
C ASP A 239 -8.99 -6.19 -24.94
N LYS A 240 -9.17 -5.28 -25.91
CA LYS A 240 -8.40 -4.04 -26.02
C LYS A 240 -8.54 -3.16 -24.78
N ASN A 241 -9.70 -3.08 -24.16
CA ASN A 241 -9.94 -2.24 -22.99
C ASN A 241 -9.24 -2.80 -21.75
N VAL A 242 -9.22 -4.13 -21.58
CA VAL A 242 -8.49 -4.78 -20.49
C VAL A 242 -6.99 -4.51 -20.61
N ARG A 243 -6.43 -4.62 -21.84
CA ARG A 243 -5.02 -4.30 -22.08
C ARG A 243 -4.70 -2.83 -21.81
N LEU A 244 -5.53 -1.92 -22.31
CA LEU A 244 -5.35 -0.48 -22.08
C LEU A 244 -5.42 -0.15 -20.58
N LEU A 245 -6.39 -0.74 -19.85
CA LEU A 245 -6.51 -0.53 -18.41
C LEU A 245 -5.32 -1.11 -17.66
N PHE A 246 -4.81 -2.29 -18.08
CA PHE A 246 -3.61 -2.89 -17.47
C PHE A 246 -2.39 -1.98 -17.65
N ILE A 247 -2.16 -1.46 -18.87
CA ILE A 247 -1.04 -0.54 -19.14
C ILE A 247 -1.22 0.74 -18.33
N ALA A 248 -2.41 1.36 -18.35
CA ALA A 248 -2.68 2.56 -17.58
C ALA A 248 -2.44 2.34 -16.07
N SER A 249 -2.97 1.25 -15.51
CA SER A 249 -2.78 0.91 -14.10
C SER A 249 -1.31 0.68 -13.77
N THR A 250 -0.57 -0.05 -14.61
CA THR A 250 0.88 -0.25 -14.45
C THR A 250 1.62 1.09 -14.41
N LEU A 251 1.33 1.99 -15.35
CA LEU A 251 1.98 3.31 -15.39
C LEU A 251 1.62 4.17 -14.18
N MET A 252 0.35 4.15 -13.70
CA MET A 252 -0.06 4.85 -12.47
C MET A 252 0.75 4.38 -11.27
N TRP A 253 0.88 3.07 -11.10
CA TRP A 253 1.64 2.49 -9.99
C TRP A 253 3.15 2.70 -10.15
N THR A 254 3.66 2.74 -11.39
CA THR A 254 5.05 3.13 -11.66
C THR A 254 5.31 4.56 -11.18
N CYS A 255 4.47 5.52 -11.56
CA CYS A 255 4.61 6.91 -11.13
C CYS A 255 4.58 7.05 -9.60
N ASN A 256 3.59 6.41 -8.95
CA ASN A 256 3.45 6.45 -7.51
C ASN A 256 4.66 5.84 -6.79
N THR A 257 5.14 4.70 -7.26
CA THR A 257 6.28 4.03 -6.62
C THR A 257 7.59 4.78 -6.85
N MET A 258 7.83 5.34 -8.06
CA MET A 258 8.98 6.22 -8.30
C MET A 258 8.98 7.40 -7.32
N TYR A 259 7.82 8.04 -7.11
CA TYR A 259 7.67 9.10 -6.12
C TYR A 259 7.99 8.62 -4.69
N ILE A 260 7.45 7.48 -4.27
CA ILE A 260 7.69 6.95 -2.90
C ILE A 260 9.19 6.66 -2.67
N ILE A 261 9.88 6.12 -3.68
CA ILE A 261 11.32 5.80 -3.58
C ILE A 261 12.16 7.07 -3.55
N ASP A 262 11.86 8.00 -4.46
CA ASP A 262 12.72 9.16 -4.74
C ASP A 262 12.49 10.32 -3.78
N MET A 263 11.25 10.57 -3.34
CA MET A 263 10.85 11.75 -2.60
C MET A 263 11.67 11.98 -1.32
N PRO A 264 11.95 10.98 -0.46
CA PRO A 264 12.78 11.20 0.72
C PRO A 264 14.21 11.63 0.39
N LEU A 265 14.77 11.10 -0.70
CA LEU A 265 16.11 11.43 -1.18
C LEU A 265 16.14 12.83 -1.79
N TRP A 266 15.18 13.14 -2.65
CA TRP A 266 15.04 14.43 -3.31
C TRP A 266 14.87 15.59 -2.33
N ILE A 267 14.01 15.42 -1.32
CA ILE A 267 13.78 16.44 -0.27
C ILE A 267 15.09 16.80 0.44
N SER A 268 15.91 15.80 0.76
CA SER A 268 17.13 16.01 1.51
C SER A 268 18.32 16.41 0.63
N ALA A 269 18.51 15.76 -0.51
CA ALA A 269 19.69 15.97 -1.35
C ALA A 269 19.55 17.20 -2.25
N ASP A 270 18.40 17.37 -2.92
CA ASP A 270 18.23 18.44 -3.91
C ASP A 270 17.59 19.69 -3.31
N LEU A 271 16.57 19.54 -2.43
CA LEU A 271 15.87 20.69 -1.87
C LEU A 271 16.50 21.22 -0.57
N GLY A 272 17.36 20.44 0.08
CA GLY A 272 17.95 20.81 1.37
C GLY A 272 16.92 20.99 2.49
N LEU A 273 15.72 20.42 2.34
CA LEU A 273 14.65 20.49 3.33
C LEU A 273 14.80 19.39 4.38
N PRO A 274 14.23 19.58 5.59
CA PRO A 274 14.34 18.59 6.66
C PRO A 274 13.75 17.24 6.26
N ASP A 275 14.47 16.15 6.49
CA ASP A 275 14.02 14.76 6.20
C ASP A 275 12.68 14.40 6.85
N LYS A 276 12.38 14.99 8.01
CA LYS A 276 11.08 14.82 8.71
C LYS A 276 9.89 15.17 7.82
N LEU A 277 10.09 16.07 6.85
CA LEU A 277 9.06 16.49 5.90
C LEU A 277 8.58 15.30 5.06
N ALA A 278 9.45 14.38 4.66
CA ALA A 278 9.07 13.20 3.90
C ALA A 278 8.00 12.36 4.63
N GLY A 279 8.21 12.12 5.93
CA GLY A 279 7.23 11.41 6.76
C GLY A 279 5.89 12.17 6.88
N ILE A 280 5.95 13.50 7.06
CA ILE A 280 4.76 14.36 7.15
C ILE A 280 3.98 14.33 5.82
N LEU A 281 4.67 14.44 4.68
CA LEU A 281 4.03 14.39 3.36
C LEU A 281 3.33 13.04 3.11
N MET A 282 4.00 11.93 3.40
CA MET A 282 3.42 10.58 3.26
C MET A 282 2.23 10.38 4.20
N GLY A 283 2.34 10.78 5.47
CA GLY A 283 1.24 10.69 6.43
C GLY A 283 0.05 11.58 6.05
N THR A 284 0.30 12.78 5.53
CA THR A 284 -0.74 13.70 5.05
C THR A 284 -1.45 13.12 3.82
N ALA A 285 -0.69 12.57 2.85
CA ALA A 285 -1.26 11.90 1.69
C ALA A 285 -2.17 10.75 2.11
N ALA A 286 -1.67 9.84 2.94
CA ALA A 286 -2.44 8.69 3.42
C ALA A 286 -3.69 9.10 4.23
N GLY A 287 -3.59 10.17 5.04
CA GLY A 287 -4.73 10.72 5.78
C GLY A 287 -5.82 11.30 4.87
N LEU A 288 -5.43 12.01 3.80
CA LEU A 288 -6.34 12.58 2.80
C LEU A 288 -6.88 11.52 1.82
N GLU A 289 -6.15 10.42 1.61
CA GLU A 289 -6.57 9.30 0.74
C GLU A 289 -7.86 8.65 1.25
N ILE A 290 -8.03 8.50 2.56
CA ILE A 290 -9.21 7.85 3.15
C ILE A 290 -10.51 8.58 2.75
N PRO A 291 -10.68 9.89 2.96
CA PRO A 291 -11.87 10.60 2.49
C PRO A 291 -11.99 10.61 0.96
N ALA A 292 -10.88 10.67 0.22
CA ALA A 292 -10.89 10.60 -1.24
C ALA A 292 -11.46 9.26 -1.74
N MET A 293 -11.04 8.13 -1.15
CA MET A 293 -11.59 6.79 -1.45
C MET A 293 -13.09 6.70 -1.16
N ILE A 294 -13.54 7.22 0.00
CA ILE A 294 -14.96 7.19 0.40
C ILE A 294 -15.80 8.00 -0.60
N LEU A 295 -15.36 9.22 -0.91
CA LEU A 295 -16.04 10.08 -1.88
C LEU A 295 -16.06 9.43 -3.28
N ALA A 296 -14.95 8.84 -3.71
CA ALA A 296 -14.87 8.12 -4.96
C ALA A 296 -15.88 6.96 -5.03
N GLY A 297 -15.97 6.15 -3.98
CA GLY A 297 -16.95 5.07 -3.88
C GLY A 297 -18.41 5.55 -3.92
N PHE A 298 -18.68 6.73 -3.32
CA PHE A 298 -20.01 7.33 -3.34
C PHE A 298 -20.38 7.88 -4.73
N TYR A 299 -19.45 8.57 -5.39
CA TYR A 299 -19.72 9.25 -6.65
C TYR A 299 -19.53 8.38 -7.90
N VAL A 300 -18.86 7.22 -7.80
CA VAL A 300 -18.58 6.35 -8.96
C VAL A 300 -19.84 5.90 -9.69
N LYS A 301 -20.95 5.66 -8.96
CA LYS A 301 -22.25 5.30 -9.57
C LYS A 301 -22.85 6.42 -10.41
N ARG A 302 -22.56 7.69 -10.07
CA ARG A 302 -23.11 8.87 -10.77
C ARG A 302 -22.26 9.28 -11.97
N PHE A 303 -20.93 9.23 -11.84
CA PHE A 303 -20.02 9.77 -12.85
C PHE A 303 -19.40 8.69 -13.76
N GLY A 304 -19.51 7.41 -13.40
CA GLY A 304 -18.87 6.30 -14.09
C GLY A 304 -17.39 6.14 -13.73
N LYS A 305 -16.85 4.94 -13.93
CA LYS A 305 -15.47 4.59 -13.54
C LYS A 305 -14.43 5.29 -14.40
N ARG A 306 -14.68 5.39 -15.70
CA ARG A 306 -13.78 6.07 -16.65
C ARG A 306 -13.53 7.53 -16.26
N ARG A 307 -14.59 8.31 -15.99
CA ARG A 307 -14.45 9.73 -15.62
C ARG A 307 -13.74 9.89 -14.29
N MET A 308 -14.08 9.05 -13.32
CA MET A 308 -13.42 9.07 -12.01
C MET A 308 -11.93 8.75 -12.11
N MET A 309 -11.55 7.71 -12.87
CA MET A 309 -10.14 7.36 -13.09
C MET A 309 -9.40 8.42 -13.91
N THR A 310 -10.05 9.03 -14.90
CA THR A 310 -9.48 10.15 -15.67
C THR A 310 -9.22 11.35 -14.74
N LEU A 311 -10.16 11.68 -13.84
CA LEU A 311 -9.98 12.71 -12.82
C LEU A 311 -8.79 12.37 -11.88
N ALA A 312 -8.69 11.13 -11.46
CA ALA A 312 -7.57 10.68 -10.62
C ALA A 312 -6.23 10.90 -11.31
N VAL A 313 -6.10 10.46 -12.56
CA VAL A 313 -4.85 10.64 -13.32
C VAL A 313 -4.57 12.11 -13.59
N ALA A 314 -5.59 12.93 -13.87
CA ALA A 314 -5.43 14.38 -14.02
C ALA A 314 -4.93 15.03 -12.73
N ALA A 315 -5.45 14.62 -11.57
CA ALA A 315 -4.92 15.05 -10.27
C ALA A 315 -3.46 14.61 -10.09
N GLY A 316 -3.10 13.37 -10.48
CA GLY A 316 -1.71 12.91 -10.47
C GLY A 316 -0.80 13.76 -11.36
N VAL A 317 -1.25 14.12 -12.57
CA VAL A 317 -0.52 15.04 -13.46
C VAL A 317 -0.28 16.39 -12.78
N LEU A 318 -1.31 16.98 -12.18
CA LEU A 318 -1.18 18.25 -11.46
C LEU A 318 -0.23 18.13 -10.26
N PHE A 319 -0.29 17.02 -9.54
CA PHE A 319 0.62 16.73 -8.44
C PHE A 319 2.08 16.69 -8.90
N TYR A 320 2.41 15.88 -9.91
CA TYR A 320 3.78 15.72 -10.37
C TYR A 320 4.33 16.95 -11.06
N ILE A 321 3.53 17.68 -11.83
CA ILE A 321 3.90 18.98 -12.38
C ILE A 321 4.11 20.00 -11.23
N GLY A 322 3.23 19.98 -10.23
CA GLY A 322 3.38 20.83 -9.06
C GLY A 322 4.69 20.62 -8.32
N LEU A 323 5.15 19.37 -8.17
CA LEU A 323 6.43 19.05 -7.54
C LEU A 323 7.64 19.64 -8.31
N ILE A 324 7.54 19.80 -9.62
CA ILE A 324 8.63 20.39 -10.44
C ILE A 324 8.79 21.89 -10.15
N PHE A 325 7.69 22.61 -9.90
CA PHE A 325 7.70 24.07 -9.82
C PHE A 325 7.58 24.61 -8.39
N PHE A 326 7.05 23.86 -7.44
CA PHE A 326 6.75 24.33 -6.09
C PHE A 326 7.50 23.52 -5.03
N HIS A 327 8.48 24.15 -4.39
CA HIS A 327 9.39 23.51 -3.44
C HIS A 327 9.21 24.01 -2.00
N SER A 328 8.30 24.94 -1.74
CA SER A 328 8.06 25.41 -0.37
C SER A 328 7.33 24.35 0.47
N HIS A 329 7.60 24.33 1.77
CA HIS A 329 6.95 23.40 2.72
C HIS A 329 5.43 23.38 2.59
N VAL A 330 4.81 24.56 2.53
CA VAL A 330 3.36 24.72 2.43
C VAL A 330 2.83 24.19 1.09
N ALA A 331 3.55 24.49 -0.01
CA ALA A 331 3.16 24.03 -1.33
C ALA A 331 3.25 22.50 -1.46
N LEU A 332 4.32 21.90 -0.95
CA LEU A 332 4.49 20.44 -0.95
C LEU A 332 3.37 19.73 -0.15
N LEU A 333 2.95 20.31 0.98
CA LEU A 333 1.81 19.81 1.76
C LEU A 333 0.49 20.00 1.01
N ALA A 334 0.26 21.15 0.38
CA ALA A 334 -0.96 21.39 -0.39
C ALA A 334 -1.08 20.44 -1.59
N LEU A 335 0.03 20.14 -2.24
CA LEU A 335 0.10 19.19 -3.35
C LEU A 335 -0.32 17.76 -2.94
N GLN A 336 -0.18 17.39 -1.64
CA GLN A 336 -0.63 16.07 -1.17
C GLN A 336 -2.14 15.85 -1.34
N LEU A 337 -2.94 16.92 -1.46
CA LEU A 337 -4.36 16.78 -1.80
C LEU A 337 -4.55 16.13 -3.18
N PHE A 338 -3.78 16.57 -4.19
CA PHE A 338 -3.84 15.98 -5.53
C PHE A 338 -3.31 14.55 -5.54
N ASN A 339 -2.24 14.28 -4.80
CA ASN A 339 -1.71 12.92 -4.61
C ASN A 339 -2.75 12.00 -3.97
N ALA A 340 -3.41 12.44 -2.92
CA ALA A 340 -4.45 11.68 -2.23
C ALA A 340 -5.66 11.38 -3.12
N ILE A 341 -6.10 12.35 -3.94
CA ILE A 341 -7.16 12.14 -4.95
C ILE A 341 -6.71 11.10 -5.96
N PHE A 342 -5.46 11.21 -6.46
CA PHE A 342 -4.90 10.28 -7.42
C PHE A 342 -4.90 8.85 -6.86
N ILE A 343 -4.21 8.60 -5.75
CA ILE A 343 -4.07 7.25 -5.19
C ILE A 343 -5.39 6.73 -4.62
N GLY A 344 -6.17 7.56 -3.92
CA GLY A 344 -7.43 7.16 -3.32
C GLY A 344 -8.44 6.64 -4.36
N ILE A 345 -8.54 7.30 -5.51
CA ILE A 345 -9.42 6.83 -6.59
C ILE A 345 -8.85 5.60 -7.28
N VAL A 346 -7.55 5.59 -7.61
CA VAL A 346 -6.90 4.46 -8.30
C VAL A 346 -6.98 3.18 -7.46
N ALA A 347 -6.66 3.26 -6.18
CA ALA A 347 -6.74 2.12 -5.27
C ALA A 347 -8.19 1.68 -5.00
N GLY A 348 -9.12 2.64 -4.87
CA GLY A 348 -10.52 2.36 -4.56
C GLY A 348 -11.33 1.82 -5.73
N ILE A 349 -11.10 2.32 -6.94
CA ILE A 349 -11.94 2.01 -8.12
C ILE A 349 -11.21 1.10 -9.12
N GLY A 350 -9.87 1.11 -9.16
CA GLY A 350 -9.11 0.39 -10.17
C GLY A 350 -9.48 -1.08 -10.30
N MET A 351 -9.50 -1.81 -9.18
CA MET A 351 -9.88 -3.22 -9.17
C MET A 351 -11.32 -3.46 -9.66
N LEU A 352 -12.26 -2.60 -9.25
CA LEU A 352 -13.66 -2.70 -9.67
C LEU A 352 -13.82 -2.48 -11.18
N TRP A 353 -13.02 -1.61 -11.77
CA TRP A 353 -13.07 -1.38 -13.22
C TRP A 353 -12.58 -2.59 -14.02
N PHE A 354 -11.51 -3.26 -13.55
CA PHE A 354 -11.11 -4.55 -14.14
C PHE A 354 -12.20 -5.60 -14.02
N GLN A 355 -12.89 -5.69 -12.88
CA GLN A 355 -13.95 -6.67 -12.67
C GLN A 355 -15.14 -6.43 -13.60
N ASP A 356 -15.50 -5.18 -13.86
CA ASP A 356 -16.62 -4.85 -14.77
C ASP A 356 -16.27 -5.07 -16.24
N LEU A 357 -14.99 -4.84 -16.63
CA LEU A 357 -14.53 -5.19 -17.97
C LEU A 357 -14.43 -6.70 -18.20
N MET A 358 -14.46 -7.50 -17.13
CA MET A 358 -14.33 -8.95 -17.17
C MET A 358 -15.47 -9.64 -16.40
N PRO A 359 -16.74 -9.49 -16.85
CA PRO A 359 -17.90 -10.05 -16.14
C PRO A 359 -17.78 -11.58 -16.04
N GLY A 360 -18.13 -12.11 -14.87
CA GLY A 360 -18.00 -13.55 -14.54
C GLY A 360 -16.58 -14.02 -14.23
N ARG A 361 -15.57 -13.14 -14.24
CA ARG A 361 -14.15 -13.48 -14.03
C ARG A 361 -13.48 -12.60 -12.97
N ALA A 362 -14.18 -12.36 -11.87
CA ALA A 362 -13.70 -11.46 -10.81
C ALA A 362 -12.30 -11.84 -10.27
N GLY A 363 -11.99 -13.14 -10.16
CA GLY A 363 -10.67 -13.62 -9.73
C GLY A 363 -9.55 -13.22 -10.70
N SER A 364 -9.75 -13.46 -12.01
CA SER A 364 -8.79 -13.06 -13.04
C SER A 364 -8.61 -11.55 -13.12
N ALA A 365 -9.69 -10.78 -12.98
CA ALA A 365 -9.67 -9.33 -12.96
C ALA A 365 -8.86 -8.80 -11.77
N THR A 366 -9.08 -9.34 -10.57
CA THR A 366 -8.30 -8.99 -9.37
C THR A 366 -6.82 -9.34 -9.54
N THR A 367 -6.51 -10.50 -10.15
CA THR A 367 -5.13 -10.89 -10.44
C THR A 367 -4.46 -9.93 -11.42
N LEU A 368 -5.15 -9.50 -12.49
CA LEU A 368 -4.60 -8.53 -13.43
C LEU A 368 -4.34 -7.17 -12.76
N PHE A 369 -5.26 -6.70 -11.91
CA PHE A 369 -5.04 -5.48 -11.13
C PHE A 369 -3.81 -5.60 -10.22
N THR A 370 -3.68 -6.69 -9.46
CA THR A 370 -2.52 -6.93 -8.58
C THR A 370 -1.22 -7.04 -9.38
N ASN A 371 -1.26 -7.73 -10.53
CA ASN A 371 -0.09 -7.83 -11.40
C ASN A 371 0.30 -6.48 -12.00
N SER A 372 -0.65 -5.58 -12.29
CA SER A 372 -0.33 -4.22 -12.74
C SER A 372 0.40 -3.41 -11.67
N ILE A 373 0.01 -3.56 -10.39
CA ILE A 373 0.72 -2.96 -9.25
C ILE A 373 2.17 -3.49 -9.20
N SER A 374 2.31 -4.81 -9.20
CA SER A 374 3.63 -5.44 -9.09
C SER A 374 4.56 -5.09 -10.24
N THR A 375 4.03 -5.07 -11.47
CA THR A 375 4.78 -4.64 -12.66
C THR A 375 5.19 -3.17 -12.53
N GLY A 376 4.28 -2.32 -12.02
CA GLY A 376 4.58 -0.92 -11.76
C GLY A 376 5.73 -0.73 -10.77
N VAL A 377 5.76 -1.49 -9.68
CA VAL A 377 6.84 -1.44 -8.68
C VAL A 377 8.18 -1.88 -9.30
N ILE A 378 8.18 -2.95 -10.10
CA ILE A 378 9.39 -3.44 -10.79
C ILE A 378 9.96 -2.38 -11.72
N LEU A 379 9.11 -1.77 -12.57
CA LEU A 379 9.53 -0.73 -13.50
C LEU A 379 10.03 0.52 -12.77
N ALA A 380 9.32 0.92 -11.72
CA ALA A 380 9.65 2.11 -10.94
C ALA A 380 11.07 2.05 -10.37
N GLY A 381 11.47 0.93 -9.77
CA GLY A 381 12.77 0.79 -9.16
C GLY A 381 13.91 1.00 -10.19
N VAL A 382 13.86 0.30 -11.32
CA VAL A 382 14.87 0.44 -12.37
C VAL A 382 14.89 1.83 -12.98
N ILE A 383 13.71 2.37 -13.35
CA ILE A 383 13.61 3.67 -14.03
C ILE A 383 14.06 4.79 -13.09
N GLN A 384 13.54 4.83 -11.86
CA GLN A 384 13.91 5.86 -10.88
C GLN A 384 15.41 5.80 -10.58
N GLY A 385 15.94 4.59 -10.28
CA GLY A 385 17.35 4.43 -9.95
C GLY A 385 18.30 4.85 -11.08
N ALA A 386 17.99 4.47 -12.34
CA ALA A 386 18.79 4.84 -13.50
C ALA A 386 18.73 6.36 -13.76
N LEU A 387 17.56 6.98 -13.65
CA LEU A 387 17.39 8.42 -13.85
C LEU A 387 18.12 9.23 -12.77
N ALA A 388 17.89 8.89 -11.51
CA ALA A 388 18.49 9.60 -10.38
C ALA A 388 20.03 9.47 -10.39
N GLN A 389 20.57 8.31 -10.79
CA GLN A 389 22.02 8.09 -10.92
C GLN A 389 22.64 8.93 -12.02
N SER A 390 21.96 9.06 -13.18
CA SER A 390 22.55 9.66 -14.38
C SER A 390 22.29 11.17 -14.46
N TYR A 391 21.16 11.65 -13.95
CA TYR A 391 20.66 13.01 -14.16
C TYR A 391 20.24 13.73 -12.87
N GLY A 392 20.33 13.09 -11.69
CA GLY A 392 19.87 13.61 -10.41
C GLY A 392 18.37 13.40 -10.16
N HIS A 393 17.95 13.67 -8.92
CA HIS A 393 16.58 13.40 -8.46
C HIS A 393 15.54 14.29 -9.13
N GLY A 394 15.87 15.55 -9.46
CA GLY A 394 14.94 16.48 -10.11
C GLY A 394 14.37 15.99 -11.43
N VAL A 395 15.19 15.28 -12.26
CA VAL A 395 14.76 14.74 -13.56
C VAL A 395 13.72 13.63 -13.42
N VAL A 396 13.72 12.89 -12.32
CA VAL A 396 12.75 11.84 -12.04
C VAL A 396 11.32 12.38 -12.11
N TYR A 397 11.06 13.60 -11.58
CA TYR A 397 9.72 14.21 -11.58
C TYR A 397 9.26 14.65 -12.97
N TRP A 398 10.19 15.08 -13.85
CA TRP A 398 9.87 15.37 -15.25
C TRP A 398 9.41 14.11 -15.99
N VAL A 399 10.10 12.99 -15.76
CA VAL A 399 9.75 11.71 -16.37
C VAL A 399 8.42 11.19 -15.83
N ILE A 400 8.20 11.28 -14.51
CA ILE A 400 6.92 10.89 -13.89
C ILE A 400 5.77 11.75 -14.46
N ALA A 401 5.96 13.06 -14.59
CA ALA A 401 4.95 13.94 -15.19
C ALA A 401 4.64 13.55 -16.63
N GLY A 402 5.68 13.24 -17.43
CA GLY A 402 5.51 12.74 -18.81
C GLY A 402 4.74 11.41 -18.87
N ILE A 403 5.11 10.44 -18.03
CA ILE A 403 4.41 9.15 -17.94
C ILE A 403 2.95 9.36 -17.51
N SER A 404 2.68 10.25 -16.56
CA SER A 404 1.33 10.51 -16.07
C SER A 404 0.45 11.18 -17.14
N LEU A 405 1.01 12.05 -18.00
CA LEU A 405 0.32 12.62 -19.15
C LEU A 405 -0.04 11.56 -20.18
N VAL A 406 0.89 10.67 -20.53
CA VAL A 406 0.61 9.53 -21.42
C VAL A 406 -0.49 8.65 -20.83
N THR A 407 -0.40 8.39 -19.52
CA THR A 407 -1.40 7.59 -18.79
C THR A 407 -2.80 8.24 -18.85
N LEU A 408 -2.88 9.56 -18.76
CA LEU A 408 -4.14 10.29 -18.90
C LEU A 408 -4.78 10.05 -20.27
N GLY A 409 -3.97 10.09 -21.33
CA GLY A 409 -4.41 9.79 -22.71
C GLY A 409 -4.88 8.34 -22.87
N ILE A 410 -4.20 7.37 -22.25
CA ILE A 410 -4.59 5.95 -22.30
C ILE A 410 -5.88 5.73 -21.50
N THR A 411 -5.97 6.23 -20.29
CA THR A 411 -7.13 6.07 -19.39
C THR A 411 -8.40 6.63 -20.01
N SER A 412 -8.31 7.76 -20.69
CA SER A 412 -9.45 8.39 -21.38
C SER A 412 -10.00 7.57 -22.55
N ARG A 413 -9.23 6.60 -23.08
CA ARG A 413 -9.61 5.73 -24.20
C ARG A 413 -10.19 4.38 -23.77
N VAL A 414 -10.09 4.02 -22.49
CA VAL A 414 -10.70 2.79 -21.97
C VAL A 414 -12.21 2.94 -21.97
N LYS A 415 -12.94 1.89 -22.36
CA LYS A 415 -14.40 1.90 -22.38
C LYS A 415 -14.97 2.09 -20.97
N ASP A 416 -16.01 2.94 -20.86
CA ASP A 416 -16.83 3.04 -19.67
C ASP A 416 -17.82 1.86 -19.63
N VAL A 417 -17.96 1.20 -18.47
CA VAL A 417 -18.80 0.00 -18.30
C VAL A 417 -19.71 0.20 -17.09
#